data_0f000bdfc01e48c95e34d81d79bfb45b
#
_entry.id   0f000bdfc01e48c95e34d81d79bfb45b
#
_cell.length_a   1.000
_cell.length_b   1.000
_cell.length_c   1.000
_cell.angle_alpha   90.00
_cell.angle_beta   90.00
_cell.angle_gamma   90.00
#
_symmetry.space_group_name_H-M   'P 1'
#
loop_
_entity.id
_entity.type
_entity.pdbx_description
1 polymer ?
#
loop_
_entity_poly.entity_id
_entity_poly.type
_entity_poly.pdbx_seq_one_letter_code
_entity_poly.pdbx_strand_id
1 'polypeptide(L)'
;MIRTSTLFIVNDIEKSLQEITSTLSKHAVRVIKNEEEGKNEFQILQAQKAIKEAYIADNEVKYICLCGDNFRVEAQNALLKVLEEPPKNIIFIIITISKNSLLPTILSRVQVKYMKTQKIIEEFSLNVKKLELRDIYAYLKENQRISKSEAKNVVESILFSINKHNIKLTHKELHSFSTAMKLLELNSRPLNVLTSLLLNVMVKR
;
A
#
# COMPACT_ATOMS: atom_id res chain seq x y z
N MET A 1 17.75 -15.10 -1.36
CA MET A 1 17.03 -16.17 -0.63
C MET A 1 16.74 -15.68 0.79
N ILE A 2 15.49 -15.78 1.26
CA ILE A 2 15.08 -15.36 2.61
C ILE A 2 15.46 -16.51 3.57
N ARG A 3 16.31 -16.22 4.55
CA ARG A 3 16.85 -17.24 5.49
C ARG A 3 16.34 -17.07 6.91
N THR A 4 15.75 -15.93 7.24
CA THR A 4 15.24 -15.60 8.58
C THR A 4 13.89 -14.96 8.47
N SER A 5 13.11 -15.00 9.55
CA SER A 5 11.80 -14.34 9.61
C SER A 5 11.97 -12.85 9.28
N THR A 6 11.20 -12.39 8.29
CA THR A 6 11.38 -11.07 7.67
C THR A 6 10.05 -10.34 7.58
N LEU A 7 10.06 -9.06 7.92
CA LEU A 7 8.98 -8.11 7.71
C LEU A 7 9.26 -7.29 6.45
N PHE A 8 8.35 -7.34 5.51
CA PHE A 8 8.36 -6.45 4.34
C PHE A 8 7.34 -5.34 4.51
N ILE A 9 7.81 -4.09 4.42
CA ILE A 9 6.98 -2.90 4.38
C ILE A 9 6.84 -2.49 2.93
N VAL A 10 5.59 -2.52 2.44
CA VAL A 10 5.28 -2.44 1.02
C VAL A 10 4.23 -1.35 0.74
N ASN A 11 4.06 -0.96 -0.51
CA ASN A 11 2.99 -0.05 -0.92
C ASN A 11 1.71 -0.81 -1.30
N ASP A 12 1.87 -2.04 -1.82
CA ASP A 12 0.79 -2.91 -2.28
C ASP A 12 1.10 -4.34 -1.84
N ILE A 13 0.26 -4.89 -0.98
CA ILE A 13 0.46 -6.21 -0.37
C ILE A 13 0.34 -7.31 -1.43
N GLU A 14 -0.68 -7.28 -2.28
CA GLU A 14 -0.94 -8.35 -3.26
C GLU A 14 0.17 -8.43 -4.30
N LYS A 15 0.58 -7.28 -4.86
CA LYS A 15 1.68 -7.21 -5.82
C LYS A 15 3.00 -7.67 -5.21
N SER A 16 3.30 -7.21 -4.01
CA SER A 16 4.54 -7.59 -3.33
C SER A 16 4.54 -9.05 -2.87
N LEU A 17 3.38 -9.58 -2.48
CA LEU A 17 3.23 -11.00 -2.18
C LEU A 17 3.55 -11.86 -3.42
N GLN A 18 3.00 -11.50 -4.59
CA GLN A 18 3.29 -12.20 -5.84
C GLN A 18 4.78 -12.14 -6.19
N GLU A 19 5.42 -10.98 -6.05
CA GLU A 19 6.84 -10.79 -6.30
C GLU A 19 7.71 -11.65 -5.36
N ILE A 20 7.44 -11.63 -4.06
CA ILE A 20 8.16 -12.43 -3.06
C ILE A 20 7.96 -13.93 -3.32
N THR A 21 6.72 -14.35 -3.54
CA THR A 21 6.40 -15.78 -3.71
C THR A 21 6.88 -16.34 -5.04
N SER A 22 7.01 -15.53 -6.09
CA SER A 22 7.57 -15.94 -7.38
C SER A 22 9.02 -16.43 -7.29
N THR A 23 9.77 -15.97 -6.28
CA THR A 23 11.16 -16.36 -6.02
C THR A 23 11.29 -17.61 -5.14
N LEU A 24 10.16 -18.14 -4.63
CA LEU A 24 10.09 -19.26 -3.71
C LEU A 24 9.40 -20.47 -4.36
N SER A 25 9.66 -21.68 -3.88
CA SER A 25 8.93 -22.87 -4.33
C SER A 25 7.45 -22.77 -3.94
N LYS A 26 6.54 -22.95 -4.92
CA LYS A 26 5.09 -22.84 -4.70
C LYS A 26 4.58 -23.78 -3.60
N HIS A 27 5.16 -24.97 -3.49
CA HIS A 27 4.78 -25.96 -2.47
C HIS A 27 5.21 -25.55 -1.05
N ALA A 28 6.26 -24.76 -0.95
CA ALA A 28 6.83 -24.32 0.32
C ALA A 28 6.16 -23.06 0.90
N VAL A 29 5.23 -22.41 0.18
CA VAL A 29 4.61 -21.15 0.61
C VAL A 29 3.19 -21.39 1.12
N ARG A 30 2.89 -20.83 2.29
CA ARG A 30 1.54 -20.74 2.86
C ARG A 30 1.19 -19.28 3.09
N VAL A 31 0.11 -18.83 2.46
CA VAL A 31 -0.37 -17.45 2.58
C VAL A 31 -1.53 -17.42 3.55
N ILE A 32 -1.44 -16.56 4.56
CA ILE A 32 -2.46 -16.35 5.57
C ILE A 32 -2.82 -14.87 5.59
N LYS A 33 -4.04 -14.58 5.20
CA LYS A 33 -4.65 -13.25 5.19
C LYS A 33 -6.11 -13.34 5.63
N ASN A 34 -6.73 -12.20 5.88
CA ASN A 34 -8.16 -12.17 6.10
C ASN A 34 -8.88 -12.49 4.80
N GLU A 35 -9.81 -13.45 4.84
CA GLU A 35 -10.58 -13.91 3.69
C GLU A 35 -11.91 -13.14 3.52
N GLU A 36 -12.27 -12.28 4.49
CA GLU A 36 -13.47 -11.46 4.41
C GLU A 36 -13.27 -10.32 3.41
N GLU A 37 -14.21 -10.17 2.47
CA GLU A 37 -14.18 -9.12 1.45
C GLU A 37 -14.08 -7.73 2.08
N GLY A 38 -13.12 -6.92 1.64
CA GLY A 38 -12.90 -5.55 2.11
C GLY A 38 -12.22 -5.43 3.48
N LYS A 39 -11.86 -6.53 4.15
CA LYS A 39 -11.14 -6.51 5.42
C LYS A 39 -9.70 -7.00 5.25
N ASN A 40 -8.75 -6.08 5.28
CA ASN A 40 -7.33 -6.38 5.21
C ASN A 40 -6.65 -6.40 6.60
N GLU A 41 -7.44 -6.58 7.65
CA GLU A 41 -6.93 -6.61 9.03
C GLU A 41 -6.59 -8.03 9.45
N PHE A 42 -5.36 -8.24 9.93
CA PHE A 42 -4.89 -9.51 10.44
C PHE A 42 -5.33 -9.67 11.90
N GLN A 43 -6.18 -10.66 12.17
CA GLN A 43 -6.85 -10.88 13.44
C GLN A 43 -6.34 -12.16 14.13
N ILE A 44 -6.86 -12.45 15.31
CA ILE A 44 -6.47 -13.61 16.11
C ILE A 44 -6.70 -14.96 15.38
N LEU A 45 -7.75 -15.06 14.56
CA LEU A 45 -8.03 -16.27 13.78
C LEU A 45 -6.92 -16.59 12.78
N GLN A 46 -6.41 -15.57 12.10
CA GLN A 46 -5.29 -15.70 11.18
C GLN A 46 -4.01 -16.07 11.92
N ALA A 47 -3.77 -15.48 13.10
CA ALA A 47 -2.62 -15.83 13.93
C ALA A 47 -2.67 -17.30 14.39
N GLN A 48 -3.84 -17.79 14.80
CA GLN A 48 -4.03 -19.19 15.17
C GLN A 48 -3.83 -20.14 13.98
N LYS A 49 -4.32 -19.78 12.77
CA LYS A 49 -4.03 -20.54 11.53
C LYS A 49 -2.53 -20.59 11.27
N ALA A 50 -1.82 -19.48 11.42
CA ALA A 50 -0.38 -19.39 11.22
C ALA A 50 0.41 -20.27 12.19
N ILE A 51 0.03 -20.25 13.46
CA ILE A 51 0.65 -21.08 14.50
C ILE A 51 0.42 -22.58 14.20
N LYS A 52 -0.81 -22.97 13.89
CA LYS A 52 -1.12 -24.36 13.52
C LYS A 52 -0.29 -24.81 12.31
N GLU A 53 -0.22 -23.98 11.27
CA GLU A 53 0.54 -24.28 10.05
C GLU A 53 2.05 -24.41 10.34
N ALA A 54 2.59 -23.62 11.26
CA ALA A 54 3.99 -23.68 11.66
C ALA A 54 4.36 -24.99 12.35
N TYR A 55 3.43 -25.61 13.08
CA TYR A 55 3.67 -26.90 13.75
C TYR A 55 3.37 -28.13 12.89
N ILE A 56 2.88 -27.95 11.66
CA ILE A 56 2.81 -29.04 10.68
C ILE A 56 4.22 -29.28 10.14
N ALA A 57 4.78 -30.45 10.50
CA ALA A 57 6.13 -30.81 10.11
C ALA A 57 6.30 -30.82 8.58
N ASP A 58 7.43 -30.30 8.14
CA ASP A 58 7.85 -30.35 6.75
C ASP A 58 9.35 -30.67 6.69
N ASN A 59 9.75 -31.48 5.71
CA ASN A 59 11.15 -31.84 5.52
C ASN A 59 11.95 -30.72 4.84
N GLU A 60 11.25 -29.82 4.15
CA GLU A 60 11.84 -28.68 3.46
C GLU A 60 11.50 -27.37 4.18
N VAL A 61 12.17 -26.29 3.76
CA VAL A 61 11.90 -24.96 4.30
C VAL A 61 10.51 -24.50 3.86
N LYS A 62 9.65 -24.22 4.85
CA LYS A 62 8.30 -23.69 4.64
C LYS A 62 8.25 -22.20 4.98
N TYR A 63 7.68 -21.42 4.09
CA TYR A 63 7.48 -19.98 4.24
C TYR A 63 6.02 -19.67 4.58
N ILE A 64 5.78 -19.07 5.75
CA ILE A 64 4.44 -18.67 6.18
C ILE A 64 4.30 -17.16 6.01
N CYS A 65 3.56 -16.75 4.98
CA CYS A 65 3.32 -15.35 4.65
C CYS A 65 2.09 -14.83 5.41
N LEU A 66 2.31 -13.84 6.29
CA LEU A 66 1.27 -13.17 7.07
C LEU A 66 1.00 -11.80 6.45
N CYS A 67 -0.18 -11.63 5.85
CA CYS A 67 -0.52 -10.43 5.08
C CYS A 67 -1.65 -9.65 5.74
N GLY A 68 -1.44 -8.34 5.91
CA GLY A 68 -2.46 -7.43 6.43
C GLY A 68 -2.02 -5.97 6.44
N ASP A 69 -2.95 -5.05 6.23
CA ASP A 69 -2.69 -3.61 6.35
C ASP A 69 -2.41 -3.24 7.80
N ASN A 70 -3.19 -3.83 8.71
CA ASN A 70 -3.06 -3.71 10.15
C ASN A 70 -3.06 -5.08 10.81
N PHE A 71 -2.38 -5.18 11.94
CA PHE A 71 -2.32 -6.38 12.76
C PHE A 71 -2.91 -6.08 14.15
N ARG A 72 -3.96 -6.79 14.53
CA ARG A 72 -4.55 -6.65 15.88
C ARG A 72 -3.54 -7.04 16.95
N VAL A 73 -3.58 -6.32 18.08
CA VAL A 73 -2.66 -6.54 19.21
C VAL A 73 -2.71 -7.98 19.71
N GLU A 74 -3.90 -8.56 19.80
CA GLU A 74 -4.12 -9.93 20.24
C GLU A 74 -3.47 -10.95 19.27
N ALA A 75 -3.57 -10.69 17.96
CA ALA A 75 -2.95 -11.52 16.94
C ALA A 75 -1.42 -11.46 17.03
N GLN A 76 -0.88 -10.26 17.24
CA GLN A 76 0.55 -10.06 17.40
C GLN A 76 1.10 -10.76 18.64
N ASN A 77 0.41 -10.62 19.77
CA ASN A 77 0.80 -11.28 21.02
C ASN A 77 0.77 -12.81 20.90
N ALA A 78 -0.21 -13.37 20.20
CA ALA A 78 -0.28 -14.81 19.95
C ALA A 78 0.92 -15.31 19.11
N LEU A 79 1.43 -14.51 18.18
CA LEU A 79 2.56 -14.87 17.32
C LEU A 79 3.93 -14.76 18.00
N LEU A 80 4.06 -14.06 19.14
CA LEU A 80 5.36 -13.75 19.74
C LEU A 80 6.22 -15.01 19.98
N LYS A 81 5.64 -16.05 20.58
CA LYS A 81 6.37 -17.28 20.90
C LYS A 81 6.91 -17.98 19.66
N VAL A 82 6.08 -18.12 18.62
CA VAL A 82 6.47 -18.81 17.40
C VAL A 82 7.42 -17.99 16.51
N LEU A 83 7.43 -16.67 16.66
CA LEU A 83 8.40 -15.79 15.99
C LEU A 83 9.75 -15.76 16.72
N GLU A 84 9.75 -15.93 18.04
CA GLU A 84 10.97 -15.99 18.87
C GLU A 84 11.72 -17.30 18.65
N GLU A 85 10.99 -18.43 18.72
CA GLU A 85 11.53 -19.78 18.53
C GLU A 85 10.71 -20.50 17.44
N PRO A 86 10.93 -20.18 16.16
CA PRO A 86 10.21 -20.84 15.08
C PRO A 86 10.60 -22.32 15.01
N PRO A 87 9.63 -23.21 14.72
CA PRO A 87 9.92 -24.61 14.50
C PRO A 87 10.95 -24.80 13.37
N LYS A 88 11.65 -25.94 13.40
CA LYS A 88 12.66 -26.27 12.39
C LYS A 88 12.09 -26.14 10.97
N ASN A 89 12.84 -25.53 10.07
CA ASN A 89 12.49 -25.28 8.67
C ASN A 89 11.32 -24.31 8.46
N ILE A 90 10.87 -23.54 9.46
CA ILE A 90 9.82 -22.54 9.30
C ILE A 90 10.42 -21.13 9.25
N ILE A 91 10.01 -20.37 8.25
CA ILE A 91 10.37 -18.95 8.10
C ILE A 91 9.09 -18.15 7.94
N PHE A 92 8.90 -17.13 8.80
CA PHE A 92 7.77 -16.21 8.70
C PHE A 92 8.11 -15.02 7.80
N ILE A 93 7.18 -14.68 6.93
CA ILE A 93 7.24 -13.49 6.08
C ILE A 93 6.03 -12.63 6.41
N ILE A 94 6.24 -11.51 7.10
CA ILE A 94 5.18 -10.55 7.41
C ILE A 94 5.16 -9.49 6.32
N ILE A 95 3.99 -9.20 5.76
CA ILE A 95 3.82 -8.19 4.70
C ILE A 95 2.76 -7.19 5.15
N THR A 96 3.15 -5.91 5.26
CA THR A 96 2.26 -4.82 5.70
C THR A 96 2.61 -3.51 4.99
N ILE A 97 1.67 -2.56 4.99
CA ILE A 97 1.87 -1.23 4.40
C ILE A 97 2.59 -0.26 5.35
N SER A 98 2.56 -0.51 6.66
CA SER A 98 3.13 0.39 7.65
C SER A 98 3.84 -0.35 8.78
N LYS A 99 5.06 0.11 9.11
CA LYS A 99 5.79 -0.36 10.29
C LYS A 99 5.03 -0.11 11.60
N ASN A 100 4.26 0.98 11.66
CA ASN A 100 3.53 1.38 12.86
C ASN A 100 2.32 0.48 13.17
N SER A 101 1.94 -0.41 12.25
CA SER A 101 0.91 -1.43 12.48
C SER A 101 1.40 -2.57 13.37
N LEU A 102 2.70 -2.62 13.68
CA LEU A 102 3.32 -3.69 14.43
C LEU A 102 3.93 -3.21 15.75
N LEU A 103 3.80 -4.05 16.78
CA LEU A 103 4.37 -3.80 18.10
C LEU A 103 5.91 -3.88 18.07
N PRO A 104 6.61 -3.12 18.91
CA PRO A 104 8.06 -3.20 19.04
C PRO A 104 8.55 -4.63 19.35
N THR A 105 7.76 -5.41 20.07
CA THR A 105 8.04 -6.81 20.40
C THR A 105 8.08 -7.72 19.18
N ILE A 106 7.28 -7.48 18.14
CA ILE A 106 7.37 -8.18 16.84
C ILE A 106 8.60 -7.68 16.08
N LEU A 107 8.78 -6.35 16.02
CA LEU A 107 9.87 -5.73 15.27
C LEU A 107 11.27 -6.16 15.75
N SER A 108 11.42 -6.49 17.03
CA SER A 108 12.69 -6.98 17.58
C SER A 108 13.03 -8.43 17.20
N ARG A 109 12.06 -9.20 16.67
CA ARG A 109 12.21 -10.63 16.34
C ARG A 109 12.29 -10.91 14.84
N VAL A 110 12.09 -9.88 14.00
CA VAL A 110 12.09 -10.03 12.54
C VAL A 110 13.03 -9.04 11.88
N GLN A 111 13.63 -9.44 10.76
CA GLN A 111 14.41 -8.53 9.94
C GLN A 111 13.48 -7.60 9.17
N VAL A 112 13.62 -6.29 9.32
CA VAL A 112 12.78 -5.31 8.61
C VAL A 112 13.40 -4.97 7.25
N LYS A 113 12.61 -5.11 6.19
CA LYS A 113 12.96 -4.72 4.82
C LYS A 113 11.88 -3.83 4.22
N TYR A 114 12.29 -2.82 3.48
CA TYR A 114 11.40 -1.95 2.73
C TYR A 114 11.40 -2.37 1.27
N MET A 115 10.27 -2.88 0.78
CA MET A 115 10.02 -3.13 -0.63
C MET A 115 9.07 -2.05 -1.14
N LYS A 116 9.59 -0.83 -1.24
CA LYS A 116 8.85 0.23 -1.92
C LYS A 116 9.05 0.02 -3.42
N THR A 117 8.13 -0.68 -4.06
CA THR A 117 7.98 -0.56 -5.50
C THR A 117 7.75 0.93 -5.79
N GLN A 118 8.63 1.54 -6.56
CA GLN A 118 8.38 2.89 -7.04
C GLN A 118 7.03 2.82 -7.76
N LYS A 119 6.03 3.49 -7.19
CA LYS A 119 4.74 3.67 -7.88
C LYS A 119 5.09 4.38 -9.19
N ILE A 120 4.96 3.70 -10.31
CA ILE A 120 5.08 4.35 -11.61
C ILE A 120 3.91 5.32 -11.68
N ILE A 121 4.18 6.59 -11.39
CA ILE A 121 3.19 7.64 -11.50
C ILE A 121 3.16 7.98 -12.99
N GLU A 122 2.06 7.65 -13.63
CA GLU A 122 1.83 8.02 -15.02
C GLU A 122 1.67 9.54 -15.13
N GLU A 123 2.11 10.07 -16.26
CA GLU A 123 1.94 11.49 -16.55
C GLU A 123 0.45 11.81 -16.72
N PHE A 124 0.04 12.97 -16.22
CA PHE A 124 -1.35 13.41 -16.36
C PHE A 124 -1.72 13.56 -17.84
N SER A 125 -2.88 13.06 -18.22
CA SER A 125 -3.32 13.00 -19.62
C SER A 125 -3.46 14.36 -20.32
N LEU A 126 -3.70 15.42 -19.55
CA LEU A 126 -3.78 16.78 -20.08
C LEU A 126 -2.44 17.51 -19.97
N ASN A 127 -2.20 18.39 -20.93
CA ASN A 127 -1.00 19.22 -20.91
C ASN A 127 -1.06 20.28 -19.82
N VAL A 128 -0.36 20.04 -18.70
CA VAL A 128 -0.33 20.97 -17.56
C VAL A 128 0.23 22.36 -17.88
N LYS A 129 0.97 22.55 -19.01
CA LYS A 129 1.51 23.86 -19.46
C LYS A 129 0.48 24.71 -20.17
N LYS A 130 -0.50 24.08 -20.83
CA LYS A 130 -1.53 24.76 -21.63
C LYS A 130 -2.91 24.19 -21.27
N LEU A 131 -3.25 24.28 -19.98
CA LEU A 131 -4.50 23.76 -19.50
C LEU A 131 -5.62 24.76 -19.75
N GLU A 132 -6.56 24.41 -20.60
CA GLU A 132 -7.72 25.23 -20.94
C GLU A 132 -8.98 24.74 -20.22
N LEU A 133 -9.94 25.65 -20.00
CA LEU A 133 -11.20 25.30 -19.35
C LEU A 133 -11.97 24.21 -20.10
N ARG A 134 -11.87 24.23 -21.43
CA ARG A 134 -12.48 23.22 -22.32
C ARG A 134 -11.93 21.82 -22.02
N ASP A 135 -10.60 21.70 -21.86
CA ASP A 135 -9.94 20.40 -21.60
C ASP A 135 -10.30 19.87 -20.23
N ILE A 136 -10.32 20.76 -19.22
CA ILE A 136 -10.78 20.42 -17.87
C ILE A 136 -12.20 19.89 -17.89
N TYR A 137 -13.11 20.59 -18.59
CA TYR A 137 -14.51 20.19 -18.68
C TYR A 137 -14.66 18.84 -19.37
N ALA A 138 -13.97 18.61 -20.49
CA ALA A 138 -13.99 17.33 -21.19
C ALA A 138 -13.51 16.19 -20.29
N TYR A 139 -12.36 16.38 -19.63
CA TYR A 139 -11.80 15.41 -18.70
C TYR A 139 -12.73 15.07 -17.54
N LEU A 140 -13.33 16.08 -16.90
CA LEU A 140 -14.27 15.86 -15.79
C LEU A 140 -15.55 15.16 -16.25
N LYS A 141 -16.03 15.46 -17.47
CA LYS A 141 -17.19 14.81 -18.06
C LYS A 141 -16.94 13.31 -18.32
N GLU A 142 -15.75 12.93 -18.79
CA GLU A 142 -15.36 11.55 -18.99
C GLU A 142 -15.21 10.79 -17.66
N ASN A 143 -14.75 11.48 -16.61
CA ASN A 143 -14.43 10.90 -15.30
C ASN A 143 -15.52 11.15 -14.23
N GLN A 144 -16.80 11.27 -14.60
CA GLN A 144 -17.89 11.59 -13.66
C GLN A 144 -18.04 10.62 -12.50
N ARG A 145 -17.66 9.34 -12.69
CA ARG A 145 -17.78 8.26 -11.69
C ARG A 145 -16.43 7.85 -11.10
N ILE A 146 -15.46 8.74 -11.14
CA ILE A 146 -14.12 8.46 -10.62
C ILE A 146 -14.18 8.08 -9.13
N SER A 147 -13.51 7.00 -8.77
CA SER A 147 -13.39 6.56 -7.39
C SER A 147 -12.42 7.42 -6.59
N LYS A 148 -12.48 7.34 -5.26
CA LYS A 148 -11.55 8.02 -4.35
C LYS A 148 -10.09 7.65 -4.64
N SER A 149 -9.82 6.38 -4.91
CA SER A 149 -8.48 5.88 -5.17
C SER A 149 -7.93 6.42 -6.48
N GLU A 150 -8.71 6.38 -7.54
CA GLU A 150 -8.35 6.95 -8.84
C GLU A 150 -8.13 8.46 -8.76
N ALA A 151 -8.99 9.19 -8.06
CA ALA A 151 -8.82 10.63 -7.87
C ALA A 151 -7.51 10.99 -7.14
N LYS A 152 -7.09 10.21 -6.14
CA LYS A 152 -5.78 10.36 -5.50
C LYS A 152 -4.64 10.15 -6.51
N ASN A 153 -4.74 9.12 -7.35
CA ASN A 153 -3.75 8.88 -8.41
C ASN A 153 -3.68 10.05 -9.39
N VAL A 154 -4.82 10.64 -9.76
CA VAL A 154 -4.88 11.82 -10.63
C VAL A 154 -4.21 13.03 -9.97
N VAL A 155 -4.45 13.29 -8.68
CA VAL A 155 -3.77 14.40 -7.95
C VAL A 155 -2.25 14.20 -7.97
N GLU A 156 -1.77 12.97 -7.75
CA GLU A 156 -0.34 12.65 -7.82
C GLU A 156 0.23 12.80 -9.24
N SER A 157 -0.51 12.36 -10.27
CA SER A 157 -0.09 12.48 -11.68
C SER A 157 0.00 13.93 -12.14
N ILE A 158 -0.90 14.80 -11.70
CA ILE A 158 -0.84 16.25 -11.96
C ILE A 158 0.44 16.85 -11.34
N LEU A 159 0.70 16.55 -10.05
CA LEU A 159 1.89 17.04 -9.36
C LEU A 159 3.18 16.51 -10.00
N PHE A 160 3.20 15.23 -10.39
CA PHE A 160 4.32 14.62 -11.11
C PHE A 160 4.58 15.34 -12.46
N SER A 161 3.53 15.59 -13.25
CA SER A 161 3.63 16.27 -14.54
C SER A 161 4.12 17.70 -14.39
N ILE A 162 3.68 18.42 -13.34
CA ILE A 162 4.15 19.78 -13.00
C ILE A 162 5.66 19.75 -12.71
N ASN A 163 6.10 18.81 -11.87
CA ASN A 163 7.52 18.65 -11.53
C ASN A 163 8.36 18.26 -12.73
N LYS A 164 7.90 17.30 -13.53
CA LYS A 164 8.58 16.85 -14.76
C LYS A 164 8.81 17.98 -15.76
N HIS A 165 7.87 18.91 -15.83
CA HIS A 165 7.95 20.07 -16.70
C HIS A 165 8.63 21.30 -16.05
N ASN A 166 9.21 21.13 -14.86
CA ASN A 166 9.90 22.20 -14.10
C ASN A 166 9.02 23.44 -13.86
N ILE A 167 7.72 23.25 -13.65
CA ILE A 167 6.80 24.34 -13.39
C ILE A 167 6.87 24.69 -11.90
N LYS A 168 7.24 25.94 -11.59
CA LYS A 168 7.32 26.40 -10.20
C LYS A 168 5.93 26.64 -9.62
N LEU A 169 5.62 25.92 -8.55
CA LEU A 169 4.40 26.14 -7.76
C LEU A 169 4.65 27.16 -6.66
N THR A 170 3.68 28.02 -6.43
CA THR A 170 3.63 28.87 -5.23
C THR A 170 3.21 28.06 -4.01
N HIS A 171 3.50 28.56 -2.80
CA HIS A 171 3.04 27.93 -1.56
C HIS A 171 1.53 27.67 -1.52
N LYS A 172 0.73 28.59 -2.08
CA LYS A 172 -0.73 28.47 -2.15
C LYS A 172 -1.16 27.33 -3.08
N GLU A 173 -0.51 27.16 -4.21
CA GLU A 173 -0.78 26.06 -5.15
C GLU A 173 -0.37 24.72 -4.55
N LEU A 174 0.81 24.65 -3.94
CA LEU A 174 1.25 23.42 -3.26
C LEU A 174 0.30 23.05 -2.11
N HIS A 175 -0.19 24.03 -1.36
CA HIS A 175 -1.19 23.81 -0.31
C HIS A 175 -2.51 23.28 -0.89
N SER A 176 -2.92 23.67 -2.10
CA SER A 176 -4.13 23.15 -2.74
C SER A 176 -4.04 21.64 -3.02
N PHE A 177 -2.87 21.11 -3.35
CA PHE A 177 -2.66 19.65 -3.49
C PHE A 177 -2.82 18.93 -2.16
N SER A 178 -2.21 19.45 -1.08
CA SER A 178 -2.37 18.88 0.27
C SER A 178 -3.83 18.89 0.71
N THR A 179 -4.54 19.98 0.45
CA THR A 179 -5.97 20.12 0.75
C THR A 179 -6.80 19.13 -0.06
N ALA A 180 -6.52 18.95 -1.34
CA ALA A 180 -7.21 17.99 -2.21
C ALA A 180 -7.05 16.56 -1.67
N MET A 181 -5.82 16.15 -1.31
CA MET A 181 -5.57 14.82 -0.73
C MET A 181 -6.33 14.63 0.58
N LYS A 182 -6.30 15.64 1.48
CA LYS A 182 -7.02 15.59 2.75
C LYS A 182 -8.55 15.51 2.57
N LEU A 183 -9.11 16.27 1.64
CA LEU A 183 -10.55 16.22 1.31
C LEU A 183 -10.95 14.84 0.77
N LEU A 184 -10.13 14.23 -0.08
CA LEU A 184 -10.36 12.88 -0.55
C LEU A 184 -10.29 11.86 0.61
N GLU A 185 -9.41 12.05 1.58
CA GLU A 185 -9.36 11.20 2.78
C GLU A 185 -10.63 11.31 3.62
N LEU A 186 -11.15 12.51 3.76
CA LEU A 186 -12.41 12.81 4.47
C LEU A 186 -13.67 12.43 3.67
N ASN A 187 -13.55 11.62 2.60
CA ASN A 187 -14.64 11.15 1.75
C ASN A 187 -15.43 12.26 1.04
N SER A 188 -14.81 13.41 0.77
CA SER A 188 -15.40 14.42 -0.10
C SER A 188 -15.59 13.86 -1.53
N ARG A 189 -16.59 14.39 -2.25
CA ARG A 189 -16.89 13.94 -3.62
C ARG A 189 -15.68 14.13 -4.54
N PRO A 190 -15.10 13.06 -5.11
CA PRO A 190 -13.84 13.13 -5.84
C PRO A 190 -13.85 14.10 -7.01
N LEU A 191 -14.96 14.14 -7.77
CA LEU A 191 -15.11 15.04 -8.90
C LEU A 191 -14.99 16.52 -8.50
N ASN A 192 -15.61 16.94 -7.38
CA ASN A 192 -15.56 18.31 -6.90
C ASN A 192 -14.14 18.71 -6.46
N VAL A 193 -13.43 17.77 -5.82
CA VAL A 193 -12.03 18.01 -5.39
C VAL A 193 -11.13 18.20 -6.61
N LEU A 194 -11.25 17.33 -7.62
CA LEU A 194 -10.48 17.46 -8.87
C LEU A 194 -10.82 18.75 -9.63
N THR A 195 -12.11 19.11 -9.70
CA THR A 195 -12.53 20.37 -10.33
C THR A 195 -11.85 21.56 -9.68
N SER A 196 -11.90 21.66 -8.36
CA SER A 196 -11.27 22.75 -7.62
C SER A 196 -9.76 22.80 -7.83
N LEU A 197 -9.09 21.63 -7.80
CA LEU A 197 -7.65 21.54 -8.00
C LEU A 197 -7.24 21.97 -9.42
N LEU A 198 -7.91 21.45 -10.45
CA LEU A 198 -7.60 21.74 -11.85
C LEU A 198 -7.82 23.22 -12.18
N LEU A 199 -8.88 23.82 -11.67
CA LEU A 199 -9.12 25.26 -11.81
C LEU A 199 -8.03 26.10 -11.12
N ASN A 200 -7.58 25.70 -9.93
CA ASN A 200 -6.49 26.39 -9.24
C ASN A 200 -5.15 26.28 -10.00
N VAL A 201 -4.89 25.16 -10.65
CA VAL A 201 -3.70 24.97 -11.49
C VAL A 201 -3.78 25.75 -12.80
N MET A 202 -4.98 25.95 -13.36
CA MET A 202 -5.21 26.66 -14.62
C MET A 202 -5.10 28.18 -14.48
N VAL A 203 -5.68 28.77 -13.42
CA VAL A 203 -5.93 30.26 -13.27
C VAL A 203 -4.66 31.11 -13.30
N LYS A 204 -3.48 30.52 -13.29
CA LYS A 204 -2.22 31.29 -13.23
C LYS A 204 -1.25 31.05 -14.38
N ARG A 205 -1.77 30.56 -15.48
CA ARG A 205 -0.99 30.33 -16.72
C ARG A 205 -1.75 30.88 -17.93
#